data_23dd41effa19909b6f94a071e6b1cb97
#
_entry.id   23dd41effa19909b6f94a071e6b1cb97
#
_cell.length_a   1.000
_cell.length_b   1.000
_cell.length_c   1.000
_cell.angle_alpha   90.00
_cell.angle_beta   90.00
_cell.angle_gamma   90.00
#
_symmetry.space_group_name_H-M   'P 1'
#
loop_
_entity.id
_entity.type
_entity.pdbx_description
1 polymer ?
#
loop_
_entity_poly.entity_id
_entity_poly.type
_entity_poly.pdbx_seq_one_letter_code
_entity_poly.pdbx_strand_id
1 'polypeptide(L)'
;SPEALTIHPWDYKGADEEILLLEHTFFSTVPESFMRLPSYSSWVEEQDHIHAYNQLKIMLQYLQWQNPGRDKKKWVLKSPHHLGFIDKLLLVFPDSKVIQTHRDPQKTVPSFCSMCANLFEPLTNSYDKNNIGSHWANKLAKVLNHCMEVSNGNPENFLDLDFLKMIKDPISEMSIVYSFINQDFTNQAENAMTAWKEE
;
A
#
# COMPACT_ATOMS: atom_id res chain seq x y z
N SER A 1 -8.52 19.33 -9.31
CA SER A 1 -9.56 19.68 -8.32
C SER A 1 -8.88 19.94 -6.98
N PRO A 2 -9.27 20.99 -6.22
CA PRO A 2 -8.75 21.23 -4.86
C PRO A 2 -8.99 20.03 -3.93
N GLU A 3 -10.09 19.31 -4.12
CA GLU A 3 -10.44 18.12 -3.34
C GLU A 3 -9.44 16.97 -3.57
N ALA A 4 -8.90 16.84 -4.77
CA ALA A 4 -7.89 15.81 -5.06
C ALA A 4 -6.61 16.00 -4.24
N LEU A 5 -6.20 17.25 -3.97
CA LEU A 5 -5.05 17.56 -3.12
C LEU A 5 -5.28 17.24 -1.64
N THR A 6 -6.53 17.19 -1.19
CA THR A 6 -6.87 16.77 0.18
C THR A 6 -6.88 15.25 0.32
N ILE A 7 -7.07 14.52 -0.77
CA ILE A 7 -7.04 13.05 -0.81
C ILE A 7 -5.60 12.56 -0.85
N HIS A 8 -4.77 13.18 -1.70
CA HIS A 8 -3.35 12.82 -1.84
C HIS A 8 -2.52 14.09 -2.08
N PRO A 9 -1.69 14.50 -1.11
CA PRO A 9 -0.82 15.64 -1.30
C PRO A 9 0.29 15.29 -2.30
N TRP A 10 0.37 16.05 -3.40
CA TRP A 10 1.38 15.87 -4.44
C TRP A 10 2.60 16.75 -4.11
N ASP A 11 3.69 16.11 -3.73
CA ASP A 11 4.99 16.77 -3.56
C ASP A 11 6.05 15.99 -4.36
N TYR A 12 6.62 16.62 -5.38
CA TYR A 12 7.64 16.01 -6.23
C TYR A 12 8.94 15.63 -5.49
N LYS A 13 9.16 16.14 -4.27
CA LYS A 13 10.27 15.79 -3.38
C LYS A 13 9.87 14.85 -2.25
N GLY A 14 8.57 14.69 -2.05
CA GLY A 14 8.00 13.84 -1.01
C GLY A 14 8.16 12.35 -1.32
N ALA A 15 7.98 11.55 -0.30
CA ALA A 15 7.83 10.11 -0.49
C ALA A 15 6.46 9.81 -1.11
N ASP A 16 6.42 8.88 -2.07
CA ASP A 16 5.20 8.41 -2.70
C ASP A 16 5.17 6.89 -2.75
N GLU A 17 4.03 6.31 -3.15
CA GLU A 17 3.83 4.87 -3.22
C GLU A 17 4.57 4.26 -4.42
N GLU A 18 5.23 3.12 -4.20
CA GLU A 18 5.91 2.39 -5.28
C GLU A 18 4.98 1.77 -6.31
N ILE A 19 3.67 1.83 -6.11
CA ILE A 19 2.68 1.42 -7.12
C ILE A 19 2.86 2.18 -8.43
N LEU A 20 3.36 3.42 -8.38
CA LEU A 20 3.70 4.22 -9.56
C LEU A 20 4.80 3.55 -10.40
N LEU A 21 5.71 2.80 -9.78
CA LEU A 21 6.72 2.00 -10.48
C LEU A 21 6.10 0.77 -11.14
N LEU A 22 5.09 0.16 -10.51
CA LEU A 22 4.36 -0.98 -11.09
C LEU A 22 3.51 -0.58 -12.29
N GLU A 23 3.05 0.67 -12.38
CA GLU A 23 2.29 1.17 -13.54
C GLU A 23 3.06 1.03 -14.85
N HIS A 24 4.38 1.13 -14.83
CA HIS A 24 5.23 0.91 -16.01
C HIS A 24 5.16 -0.51 -16.55
N THR A 25 4.63 -1.45 -15.80
CA THR A 25 4.42 -2.84 -16.22
C THR A 25 2.99 -3.14 -16.66
N PHE A 26 2.07 -2.19 -16.51
CA PHE A 26 0.62 -2.38 -16.62
C PHE A 26 0.02 -3.33 -15.57
N PHE A 27 0.76 -3.71 -14.54
CA PHE A 27 0.31 -4.57 -13.44
C PHE A 27 -0.02 -3.73 -12.20
N SER A 28 -0.94 -2.77 -12.35
CA SER A 28 -1.34 -1.85 -11.28
C SER A 28 -2.85 -1.83 -11.13
N THR A 29 -3.33 -1.69 -9.91
CA THR A 29 -4.76 -1.49 -9.59
C THR A 29 -5.17 -0.02 -9.62
N VAL A 30 -4.22 0.91 -9.82
CA VAL A 30 -4.51 2.36 -9.86
C VAL A 30 -5.52 2.76 -10.93
N PRO A 31 -5.46 2.28 -12.19
CA PRO A 31 -6.44 2.66 -13.21
C PRO A 31 -7.88 2.37 -12.82
N GLU A 32 -8.13 1.31 -12.04
CA GLU A 32 -9.48 0.95 -11.58
C GLU A 32 -10.04 1.93 -10.54
N SER A 33 -9.18 2.64 -9.81
CA SER A 33 -9.60 3.64 -8.84
C SER A 33 -10.03 4.96 -9.50
N PHE A 34 -9.67 5.16 -10.77
CA PHE A 34 -9.99 6.36 -11.56
C PHE A 34 -11.14 6.15 -12.53
N MET A 35 -11.40 4.91 -12.95
CA MET A 35 -12.46 4.63 -13.92
C MET A 35 -12.90 3.16 -13.87
N ARG A 36 -14.10 2.89 -14.41
CA ARG A 36 -14.62 1.52 -14.49
C ARG A 36 -13.96 0.76 -15.64
N LEU A 37 -13.07 -0.16 -15.31
CA LEU A 37 -12.29 -0.97 -16.25
C LEU A 37 -12.44 -2.49 -15.96
N PRO A 38 -13.64 -3.09 -16.11
CA PRO A 38 -13.87 -4.47 -15.67
C PRO A 38 -12.99 -5.49 -16.39
N SER A 39 -12.76 -5.33 -17.68
CA SER A 39 -11.90 -6.24 -18.46
C SER A 39 -10.43 -6.16 -18.03
N TYR A 40 -9.95 -4.94 -17.73
CA TYR A 40 -8.61 -4.74 -17.21
C TYR A 40 -8.47 -5.29 -15.79
N SER A 41 -9.46 -5.06 -14.93
CA SER A 41 -9.49 -5.59 -13.57
C SER A 41 -9.37 -7.11 -13.55
N SER A 42 -10.20 -7.80 -14.35
CA SER A 42 -10.15 -9.26 -14.48
C SER A 42 -8.80 -9.71 -15.04
N TRP A 43 -8.30 -9.04 -16.07
CA TRP A 43 -7.01 -9.38 -16.66
C TRP A 43 -5.87 -9.25 -15.66
N VAL A 44 -5.79 -8.15 -14.89
CA VAL A 44 -4.75 -7.96 -13.86
C VAL A 44 -4.82 -9.07 -12.80
N GLU A 45 -6.01 -9.44 -12.35
CA GLU A 45 -6.19 -10.47 -11.33
C GLU A 45 -5.79 -11.87 -11.79
N GLU A 46 -5.86 -12.15 -13.10
CA GLU A 46 -5.53 -13.46 -13.69
C GLU A 46 -4.04 -13.61 -14.03
N GLN A 47 -3.25 -12.53 -14.01
CA GLN A 47 -1.85 -12.56 -14.40
C GLN A 47 -0.93 -13.08 -13.29
N ASP A 48 0.22 -13.64 -13.70
CA ASP A 48 1.33 -13.90 -12.79
C ASP A 48 2.14 -12.62 -12.56
N HIS A 49 2.02 -12.06 -11.35
CA HIS A 49 2.66 -10.81 -10.95
C HIS A 49 4.16 -10.92 -10.65
N ILE A 50 4.77 -12.10 -10.73
CA ILE A 50 6.22 -12.29 -10.50
C ILE A 50 7.04 -11.38 -11.42
N HIS A 51 6.66 -11.26 -12.70
CA HIS A 51 7.35 -10.38 -13.64
C HIS A 51 7.29 -8.90 -13.20
N ALA A 52 6.14 -8.43 -12.76
CA ALA A 52 5.96 -7.06 -12.28
C ALA A 52 6.80 -6.77 -11.03
N TYR A 53 6.84 -7.69 -10.06
CA TYR A 53 7.69 -7.53 -8.87
C TYR A 53 9.18 -7.63 -9.17
N ASN A 54 9.60 -8.46 -10.13
CA ASN A 54 10.99 -8.46 -10.61
C ASN A 54 11.35 -7.10 -11.25
N GLN A 55 10.45 -6.52 -12.03
CA GLN A 55 10.67 -5.19 -12.61
C GLN A 55 10.71 -4.11 -11.52
N LEU A 56 9.83 -4.16 -10.53
CA LEU A 56 9.89 -3.29 -9.36
C LEU A 56 11.25 -3.37 -8.67
N LYS A 57 11.75 -4.60 -8.45
CA LYS A 57 13.08 -4.80 -7.85
C LYS A 57 14.20 -4.14 -8.65
N ILE A 58 14.18 -4.25 -9.97
CA ILE A 58 15.15 -3.59 -10.86
C ILE A 58 15.04 -2.07 -10.72
N MET A 59 13.83 -1.51 -10.69
CA MET A 59 13.62 -0.07 -10.56
C MET A 59 14.07 0.46 -9.20
N LEU A 60 13.84 -0.27 -8.11
CA LEU A 60 14.34 0.07 -6.78
C LEU A 60 15.88 0.03 -6.74
N GLN A 61 16.52 -0.96 -7.38
CA GLN A 61 17.98 -1.03 -7.51
C GLN A 61 18.52 0.15 -8.32
N TYR A 62 17.84 0.55 -9.39
CA TYR A 62 18.21 1.72 -10.19
C TYR A 62 18.11 3.02 -9.40
N LEU A 63 17.03 3.21 -8.65
CA LEU A 63 16.87 4.37 -7.75
C LEU A 63 17.93 4.38 -6.64
N GLN A 64 18.30 3.22 -6.12
CA GLN A 64 19.36 3.08 -5.13
C GLN A 64 20.72 3.45 -5.71
N TRP A 65 21.03 3.01 -6.93
CA TRP A 65 22.25 3.33 -7.64
C TRP A 65 22.38 4.84 -7.93
N GLN A 66 21.27 5.50 -8.30
CA GLN A 66 21.26 6.95 -8.52
C GLN A 66 21.46 7.78 -7.25
N ASN A 67 21.27 7.21 -6.08
CA ASN A 67 21.33 7.91 -4.80
C ASN A 67 22.43 7.32 -3.91
N PRO A 68 23.68 7.79 -4.00
CA PRO A 68 24.78 7.31 -3.17
C PRO A 68 24.47 7.38 -1.68
N GLY A 69 24.75 6.29 -0.95
CA GLY A 69 24.45 6.15 0.48
C GLY A 69 23.09 5.53 0.80
N ARG A 70 22.21 5.28 -0.21
CA ARG A 70 20.98 4.48 -0.04
C ARG A 70 21.25 2.99 0.08
N ASP A 71 22.39 2.51 -0.39
CA ASP A 71 22.88 1.15 -0.28
C ASP A 71 22.91 0.62 1.16
N LYS A 72 23.01 1.53 2.14
CA LYS A 72 23.02 1.23 3.58
C LYS A 72 21.62 1.34 4.24
N LYS A 73 20.59 1.70 3.48
CA LYS A 73 19.23 1.91 4.00
C LYS A 73 18.30 0.82 3.54
N LYS A 74 17.37 0.43 4.41
CA LYS A 74 16.25 -0.44 4.02
C LYS A 74 15.21 0.37 3.23
N TRP A 75 14.58 -0.27 2.27
CA TRP A 75 13.39 0.28 1.64
C TRP A 75 12.20 0.13 2.58
N VAL A 76 11.42 1.18 2.68
CA VAL A 76 10.07 1.15 3.27
C VAL A 76 9.11 1.48 2.13
N LEU A 77 8.30 0.52 1.75
CA LEU A 77 7.35 0.59 0.66
C LEU A 77 5.94 0.59 1.25
N LYS A 78 4.98 1.20 0.57
CA LYS A 78 3.59 1.24 1.04
C LYS A 78 2.65 1.30 -0.15
N SER A 79 1.91 0.22 -0.40
CA SER A 79 0.82 0.21 -1.36
C SER A 79 -0.25 -0.81 -0.98
N PRO A 80 -1.55 -0.46 -1.05
CA PRO A 80 -2.64 -1.41 -0.86
C PRO A 80 -2.71 -2.47 -1.97
N HIS A 81 -2.11 -2.22 -3.13
CA HIS A 81 -2.01 -3.16 -4.24
C HIS A 81 -1.42 -4.51 -3.82
N HIS A 82 -0.42 -4.50 -2.94
CA HIS A 82 0.28 -5.71 -2.51
C HIS A 82 -0.62 -6.74 -1.82
N LEU A 83 -1.73 -6.33 -1.20
CA LEU A 83 -2.65 -7.26 -0.54
C LEU A 83 -3.16 -8.37 -1.48
N GLY A 84 -3.38 -8.05 -2.76
CA GLY A 84 -3.85 -9.03 -3.75
C GLY A 84 -2.78 -9.96 -4.29
N PHE A 85 -1.50 -9.64 -4.09
CA PHE A 85 -0.37 -10.32 -4.72
C PHE A 85 0.81 -10.52 -3.76
N ILE A 86 0.50 -10.58 -2.46
CA ILE A 86 1.50 -10.63 -1.40
C ILE A 86 2.36 -11.89 -1.45
N ASP A 87 1.82 -13.01 -1.91
CA ASP A 87 2.54 -14.25 -2.16
C ASP A 87 3.64 -14.06 -3.23
N LYS A 88 3.35 -13.32 -4.30
CA LYS A 88 4.32 -13.02 -5.36
C LYS A 88 5.38 -12.02 -4.89
N LEU A 89 4.97 -11.04 -4.07
CA LEU A 89 5.91 -10.14 -3.42
C LEU A 89 6.92 -10.91 -2.57
N LEU A 90 6.46 -11.82 -1.71
CA LEU A 90 7.34 -12.63 -0.85
C LEU A 90 8.27 -13.56 -1.65
N LEU A 91 7.85 -14.05 -2.81
CA LEU A 91 8.72 -14.84 -3.69
C LEU A 91 9.90 -14.01 -4.27
N VAL A 92 9.65 -12.75 -4.61
CA VAL A 92 10.69 -11.86 -5.19
C VAL A 92 11.52 -11.16 -4.11
N PHE A 93 10.92 -10.89 -2.95
CA PHE A 93 11.54 -10.25 -1.79
C PHE A 93 11.39 -11.13 -0.54
N PRO A 94 12.09 -12.27 -0.44
CA PRO A 94 11.89 -13.26 0.63
C PRO A 94 12.23 -12.74 2.03
N ASP A 95 13.08 -11.72 2.13
CA ASP A 95 13.48 -11.11 3.42
C ASP A 95 12.55 -9.95 3.83
N SER A 96 11.49 -9.66 3.07
CA SER A 96 10.59 -8.57 3.40
C SER A 96 9.79 -8.86 4.67
N LYS A 97 9.56 -7.80 5.45
CA LYS A 97 8.66 -7.79 6.59
C LYS A 97 7.42 -6.98 6.22
N VAL A 98 6.27 -7.58 6.42
CA VAL A 98 4.97 -6.98 6.06
C VAL A 98 4.30 -6.49 7.33
N ILE A 99 3.96 -5.21 7.38
CA ILE A 99 3.26 -4.60 8.49
C ILE A 99 1.88 -4.24 7.98
N GLN A 100 0.85 -4.82 8.58
CA GLN A 100 -0.55 -4.60 8.21
C GLN A 100 -1.27 -3.81 9.29
N THR A 101 -1.85 -2.68 8.92
CA THR A 101 -2.71 -1.91 9.82
C THR A 101 -4.17 -2.29 9.60
N HIS A 102 -4.83 -2.78 10.64
CA HIS A 102 -6.21 -3.22 10.60
C HIS A 102 -7.16 -2.14 11.11
N ARG A 103 -8.16 -1.83 10.30
CA ARG A 103 -9.24 -0.92 10.63
C ARG A 103 -10.58 -1.56 10.25
N ASP A 104 -11.63 -1.21 10.99
CA ASP A 104 -13.01 -1.67 10.74
C ASP A 104 -13.39 -1.52 9.25
N PRO A 105 -13.68 -2.64 8.54
CA PRO A 105 -14.08 -2.62 7.13
C PRO A 105 -15.33 -1.78 6.87
N GLN A 106 -16.26 -1.68 7.84
CA GLN A 106 -17.46 -0.85 7.71
C GLN A 106 -17.14 0.64 7.59
N LYS A 107 -15.95 1.06 8.00
CA LYS A 107 -15.43 2.43 7.83
C LYS A 107 -14.49 2.56 6.65
N THR A 108 -13.63 1.56 6.43
CA THR A 108 -12.59 1.60 5.40
C THR A 108 -13.17 1.47 3.99
N VAL A 109 -14.08 0.51 3.76
CA VAL A 109 -14.65 0.27 2.43
C VAL A 109 -15.45 1.46 1.92
N PRO A 110 -16.40 2.05 2.68
CA PRO A 110 -17.11 3.25 2.23
C PRO A 110 -16.19 4.45 1.99
N SER A 111 -15.18 4.63 2.82
CA SER A 111 -14.19 5.71 2.64
C SER A 111 -13.43 5.56 1.34
N PHE A 112 -12.96 4.34 1.04
CA PHE A 112 -12.27 4.03 -0.22
C PHE A 112 -13.19 4.21 -1.44
N CYS A 113 -14.44 3.75 -1.37
CA CYS A 113 -15.41 3.95 -2.43
C CYS A 113 -15.73 5.44 -2.68
N SER A 114 -15.77 6.24 -1.61
CA SER A 114 -15.94 7.70 -1.72
C SER A 114 -14.74 8.34 -2.42
N MET A 115 -13.52 7.92 -2.11
CA MET A 115 -12.31 8.36 -2.80
C MET A 115 -12.38 8.03 -4.29
N CYS A 116 -12.70 6.79 -4.67
CA CYS A 116 -12.85 6.38 -6.07
C CYS A 116 -13.94 7.21 -6.78
N ALA A 117 -15.07 7.48 -6.13
CA ALA A 117 -16.12 8.30 -6.72
C ALA A 117 -15.63 9.72 -7.05
N ASN A 118 -14.86 10.34 -6.16
CA ASN A 118 -14.24 11.64 -6.40
C ASN A 118 -13.19 11.63 -7.51
N LEU A 119 -12.46 10.51 -7.65
CA LEU A 119 -11.48 10.35 -8.74
C LEU A 119 -12.15 10.08 -10.10
N PHE A 120 -13.34 9.48 -10.12
CA PHE A 120 -14.12 9.25 -11.35
C PHE A 120 -14.73 10.55 -11.90
N GLU A 121 -15.15 11.46 -11.01
CA GLU A 121 -15.92 12.66 -11.40
C GLU A 121 -15.28 13.51 -12.50
N PRO A 122 -13.96 13.80 -12.48
CA PRO A 122 -13.34 14.58 -13.56
C PRO A 122 -13.14 13.81 -14.88
N LEU A 123 -13.27 12.48 -14.86
CA LEU A 123 -12.96 11.61 -15.99
C LEU A 123 -14.19 11.02 -16.69
N THR A 124 -15.38 11.13 -16.09
CA THR A 124 -16.60 10.57 -16.66
C THR A 124 -17.83 11.47 -16.39
N ASN A 125 -18.72 11.55 -17.39
CA ASN A 125 -19.97 12.32 -17.26
C ASN A 125 -21.04 11.61 -16.42
N SER A 126 -20.86 10.31 -16.16
CA SER A 126 -21.81 9.54 -15.34
C SER A 126 -21.15 8.31 -14.73
N TYR A 127 -21.42 8.05 -13.46
CA TYR A 127 -21.05 6.84 -12.76
C TYR A 127 -22.12 6.47 -11.72
N ASP A 128 -22.23 5.18 -11.44
CA ASP A 128 -23.14 4.66 -10.43
C ASP A 128 -22.35 4.31 -9.16
N LYS A 129 -22.64 5.02 -8.06
CA LYS A 129 -22.02 4.81 -6.74
C LYS A 129 -22.24 3.39 -6.20
N ASN A 130 -23.38 2.78 -6.50
CA ASN A 130 -23.67 1.40 -6.09
C ASN A 130 -22.78 0.40 -6.82
N ASN A 131 -22.48 0.64 -8.10
CA ASN A 131 -21.54 -0.18 -8.85
C ASN A 131 -20.10 -0.04 -8.31
N ILE A 132 -19.66 1.16 -7.94
CA ILE A 132 -18.36 1.39 -7.28
C ILE A 132 -18.33 0.63 -5.95
N GLY A 133 -19.37 0.77 -5.12
CA GLY A 133 -19.47 0.10 -3.82
C GLY A 133 -19.42 -1.42 -3.94
N SER A 134 -20.23 -1.98 -4.83
CA SER A 134 -20.30 -3.44 -5.05
C SER A 134 -18.98 -4.00 -5.59
N HIS A 135 -18.36 -3.32 -6.55
CA HIS A 135 -17.08 -3.73 -7.12
C HIS A 135 -15.99 -3.78 -6.04
N TRP A 136 -15.79 -2.68 -5.33
CA TRP A 136 -14.71 -2.59 -4.36
C TRP A 136 -14.94 -3.41 -3.09
N ALA A 137 -16.19 -3.57 -2.63
CA ALA A 137 -16.48 -4.45 -1.52
C ALA A 137 -16.12 -5.91 -1.83
N ASN A 138 -16.48 -6.39 -3.02
CA ASN A 138 -16.15 -7.75 -3.45
C ASN A 138 -14.63 -7.93 -3.67
N LYS A 139 -13.98 -6.96 -4.32
CA LYS A 139 -12.54 -7.02 -4.59
C LYS A 139 -11.73 -6.98 -3.29
N LEU A 140 -12.04 -6.05 -2.39
CA LEU A 140 -11.35 -5.94 -1.10
C LEU A 140 -11.55 -7.20 -0.25
N ALA A 141 -12.74 -7.77 -0.22
CA ALA A 141 -12.97 -9.04 0.48
C ALA A 141 -12.09 -10.17 -0.08
N LYS A 142 -11.98 -10.28 -1.42
CA LYS A 142 -11.15 -11.28 -2.08
C LYS A 142 -9.67 -11.10 -1.76
N VAL A 143 -9.13 -9.88 -1.90
CA VAL A 143 -7.70 -9.63 -1.67
C VAL A 143 -7.31 -9.75 -0.20
N LEU A 144 -8.19 -9.35 0.72
CA LEU A 144 -7.96 -9.51 2.16
C LEU A 144 -7.95 -10.98 2.57
N ASN A 145 -8.89 -11.79 2.07
CA ASN A 145 -8.89 -13.23 2.34
C ASN A 145 -7.61 -13.89 1.82
N HIS A 146 -7.18 -13.57 0.59
CA HIS A 146 -5.92 -14.06 0.05
C HIS A 146 -4.72 -13.66 0.94
N CYS A 147 -4.64 -12.40 1.34
CA CYS A 147 -3.57 -11.92 2.22
C CYS A 147 -3.57 -12.65 3.57
N MET A 148 -4.73 -12.90 4.17
CA MET A 148 -4.86 -13.67 5.42
C MET A 148 -4.38 -15.12 5.26
N GLU A 149 -4.70 -15.78 4.15
CA GLU A 149 -4.21 -17.13 3.86
C GLU A 149 -2.69 -17.16 3.76
N VAL A 150 -2.08 -16.20 3.04
CA VAL A 150 -0.63 -16.09 2.91
C VAL A 150 0.04 -15.77 4.24
N SER A 151 -0.51 -14.84 5.03
CA SER A 151 0.06 -14.48 6.34
C SER A 151 0.03 -15.64 7.32
N ASN A 152 -1.06 -16.43 7.34
CA ASN A 152 -1.14 -17.63 8.17
C ASN A 152 -0.08 -18.70 7.80
N GLY A 153 0.33 -18.75 6.54
CA GLY A 153 1.39 -19.63 6.06
C GLY A 153 2.82 -19.11 6.31
N ASN A 154 2.97 -17.81 6.63
CA ASN A 154 4.27 -17.13 6.78
C ASN A 154 4.28 -16.16 7.99
N PRO A 155 3.92 -16.60 9.19
CA PRO A 155 3.70 -15.72 10.34
C PRO A 155 4.94 -14.90 10.72
N GLU A 156 6.14 -15.39 10.43
CA GLU A 156 7.39 -14.70 10.73
C GLU A 156 7.64 -13.47 9.85
N ASN A 157 6.93 -13.36 8.72
CA ASN A 157 7.02 -12.22 7.81
C ASN A 157 5.97 -11.13 8.06
N PHE A 158 4.97 -11.39 8.91
CA PHE A 158 3.82 -10.50 9.10
C PHE A 158 3.73 -9.97 10.53
N LEU A 159 3.37 -8.69 10.63
CA LEU A 159 2.98 -8.03 11.87
C LEU A 159 1.66 -7.31 11.68
N ASP A 160 0.67 -7.67 12.48
CA ASP A 160 -0.64 -7.02 12.49
C ASP A 160 -0.69 -5.91 13.54
N LEU A 161 -1.11 -4.71 13.15
CA LEU A 161 -1.28 -3.55 14.02
C LEU A 161 -2.73 -3.07 14.00
N ASP A 162 -3.25 -2.72 15.16
CA ASP A 162 -4.56 -2.09 15.29
C ASP A 162 -4.46 -0.59 14.98
N PHE A 163 -5.23 -0.13 14.00
CA PHE A 163 -5.24 1.28 13.58
C PHE A 163 -5.61 2.24 14.72
N LEU A 164 -6.53 1.85 15.61
CA LEU A 164 -6.94 2.72 16.72
C LEU A 164 -5.85 2.81 17.79
N LYS A 165 -5.10 1.73 18.03
CA LYS A 165 -3.93 1.77 18.90
C LYS A 165 -2.84 2.65 18.31
N MET A 166 -2.57 2.50 17.00
CA MET A 166 -1.60 3.33 16.29
C MET A 166 -1.92 4.83 16.38
N ILE A 167 -3.20 5.23 16.25
CA ILE A 167 -3.60 6.63 16.43
C ILE A 167 -3.44 7.09 17.88
N LYS A 168 -3.79 6.22 18.84
CA LYS A 168 -3.77 6.58 20.26
C LYS A 168 -2.35 6.73 20.79
N ASP A 169 -1.47 5.80 20.46
CA ASP A 169 -0.09 5.75 20.94
C ASP A 169 0.85 5.25 19.83
N PRO A 170 1.13 6.11 18.82
CA PRO A 170 1.97 5.72 17.68
C PRO A 170 3.40 5.36 18.09
N ILE A 171 3.94 5.95 19.15
CA ILE A 171 5.32 5.69 19.59
C ILE A 171 5.46 4.27 20.13
N SER A 172 4.54 3.83 20.98
CA SER A 172 4.52 2.43 21.47
C SER A 172 4.33 1.44 20.32
N GLU A 173 3.41 1.69 19.40
CA GLU A 173 3.19 0.80 18.24
C GLU A 173 4.43 0.76 17.32
N MET A 174 5.11 1.89 17.11
CA MET A 174 6.36 1.91 16.35
C MET A 174 7.50 1.17 17.04
N SER A 175 7.56 1.12 18.37
CA SER A 175 8.55 0.29 19.07
C SER A 175 8.35 -1.20 18.79
N ILE A 176 7.09 -1.66 18.65
CA ILE A 176 6.75 -3.03 18.23
C ILE A 176 7.23 -3.29 16.81
N VAL A 177 6.98 -2.34 15.88
CA VAL A 177 7.47 -2.42 14.51
C VAL A 177 8.98 -2.57 14.45
N TYR A 178 9.72 -1.72 15.17
CA TYR A 178 11.19 -1.76 15.19
C TYR A 178 11.71 -3.10 15.72
N SER A 179 11.10 -3.64 16.78
CA SER A 179 11.41 -4.97 17.29
C SER A 179 11.16 -6.06 16.23
N PHE A 180 10.02 -6.02 15.55
CA PHE A 180 9.66 -6.98 14.50
C PHE A 180 10.64 -6.99 13.33
N ILE A 181 11.14 -5.83 12.92
CA ILE A 181 12.11 -5.70 11.81
C ILE A 181 13.57 -5.86 12.27
N ASN A 182 13.80 -6.25 13.53
CA ASN A 182 15.12 -6.39 14.14
C ASN A 182 15.97 -5.13 14.02
N GLN A 183 15.39 -3.98 14.38
CA GLN A 183 16.08 -2.69 14.45
C GLN A 183 15.95 -2.10 15.86
N ASP A 184 16.97 -1.39 16.30
CA ASP A 184 16.94 -0.66 17.58
C ASP A 184 16.01 0.56 17.45
N PHE A 185 15.04 0.67 18.35
CA PHE A 185 14.22 1.87 18.49
C PHE A 185 14.98 2.88 19.34
N THR A 186 15.83 3.67 18.67
CA THR A 186 16.75 4.61 19.33
C THR A 186 16.02 5.87 19.82
N ASN A 187 16.55 6.53 20.87
CA ASN A 187 16.04 7.83 21.32
C ASN A 187 15.99 8.87 20.19
N GLN A 188 16.92 8.80 19.22
CA GLN A 188 16.90 9.67 18.06
C GLN A 188 15.67 9.43 17.17
N ALA A 189 15.32 8.16 16.92
CA ALA A 189 14.14 7.80 16.14
C ALA A 189 12.86 8.21 16.89
N GLU A 190 12.76 7.93 18.18
CA GLU A 190 11.64 8.32 19.03
C GLU A 190 11.41 9.84 19.02
N ASN A 191 12.47 10.61 19.25
CA ASN A 191 12.40 12.07 19.26
C ASN A 191 11.97 12.63 17.89
N ALA A 192 12.49 12.08 16.79
CA ALA A 192 12.11 12.51 15.45
C ALA A 192 10.63 12.23 15.14
N MET A 193 10.12 11.05 15.54
CA MET A 193 8.72 10.70 15.35
C MET A 193 7.78 11.53 16.24
N THR A 194 8.21 11.83 17.47
CA THR A 194 7.45 12.68 18.40
C THR A 194 7.34 14.10 17.84
N ALA A 195 8.45 14.68 17.35
CA ALA A 195 8.44 16.01 16.74
C ALA A 195 7.52 16.08 15.52
N TRP A 196 7.58 15.07 14.63
CA TRP A 196 6.70 15.00 13.45
C TRP A 196 5.21 14.89 13.81
N LYS A 197 4.87 14.25 14.93
CA LYS A 197 3.48 14.15 15.41
C LYS A 197 2.91 15.48 15.87
N GLU A 198 3.76 16.40 16.30
CA GLU A 198 3.37 17.72 16.83
C GLU A 198 3.23 18.80 15.72
N GLU A 199 3.71 18.51 14.49
CA GLU A 199 3.50 19.35 13.30
C GLU A 199 2.09 19.17 12.71
#